data_95b0500215615607bb0e2b6582f02e92
#
_entry.id   95b0500215615607bb0e2b6582f02e92
#
_cell.length_a   1.000
_cell.length_b   1.000
_cell.length_c   1.000
_cell.angle_alpha   90.00
_cell.angle_beta   90.00
_cell.angle_gamma   90.00
#
_symmetry.space_group_name_H-M   'P 1'
#
loop_
_entity.id
_entity.type
_entity.pdbx_description
1 polymer ?
#
loop_
_entity_poly.entity_id
_entity_poly.type
_entity_poly.pdbx_seq_one_letter_code
_entity_poly.pdbx_strand_id
1 'polypeptide(L)'
;MIERNWQELIRPEKPQIEASSDPQRKARLVAEPLERGFGVTLGNALRRVLLSSLQGAAVTAIQIDGVVHEFSSLEGVREDVVDIVLNIKQLALRMHAEGPKRMTLRATGPGAVTAGQIDVPADIEVLNPDHVICTLDDGASIRMELTVQNGKGYVASEFNRPEDAPIGLIAVDALYSQVKRVAYRVEPTRQGQSLDYDKLVLEVETNGAVSPVDAVAFASRILQDQLQIFITFDEPKKAVEQSDGKPDLPFNPALLKKVDELELSVRSANCLKNDNIVYIGDLIQKTEGEMLRTPNFGRKSLNEIKEVLATMGLSLGMDVPNWPPENIEDLAKKFDDQI
;
A
#
# COMPACT_ATOMS: atom_id res chain seq x y z
N MET A 1 29.98 7.63 18.48
CA MET A 1 30.17 8.03 17.07
C MET A 1 29.77 6.94 16.10
N ILE A 2 30.29 5.71 16.20
CA ILE A 2 29.89 4.60 15.28
C ILE A 2 28.40 4.24 15.41
N GLU A 3 27.84 4.31 16.60
CA GLU A 3 26.44 3.96 16.93
C GLU A 3 25.36 4.85 16.30
N ARG A 4 25.73 5.95 15.66
CA ARG A 4 24.80 6.89 15.00
C ARG A 4 25.17 7.22 13.57
N ASN A 5 26.12 6.50 12.99
CA ASN A 5 26.67 6.76 11.66
C ASN A 5 25.59 6.83 10.57
N TRP A 6 24.57 5.96 10.65
CA TRP A 6 23.47 5.94 9.67
C TRP A 6 22.57 7.18 9.69
N GLN A 7 22.61 7.99 10.77
CA GLN A 7 21.80 9.21 10.88
C GLN A 7 22.43 10.38 10.09
N GLU A 8 23.75 10.34 9.88
CA GLU A 8 24.50 11.36 9.16
C GLU A 8 24.54 11.12 7.65
N LEU A 9 24.13 9.91 7.19
CA LEU A 9 24.12 9.59 5.78
C LEU A 9 23.06 10.39 5.03
N ILE A 10 23.48 11.00 3.93
CA ILE A 10 22.59 11.76 3.06
C ILE A 10 21.65 10.81 2.32
N ARG A 11 20.39 11.15 2.34
CA ARG A 11 19.33 10.42 1.64
C ARG A 11 18.27 11.38 1.12
N PRO A 12 17.68 11.13 -0.04
CA PRO A 12 16.54 11.91 -0.52
C PRO A 12 15.31 11.64 0.35
N GLU A 13 14.45 12.64 0.51
CA GLU A 13 13.20 12.47 1.25
C GLU A 13 12.22 11.56 0.50
N LYS A 14 12.10 11.77 -0.81
CA LYS A 14 11.24 10.98 -1.70
C LYS A 14 11.90 10.81 -3.07
N PRO A 15 11.72 9.65 -3.73
CA PRO A 15 12.13 9.49 -5.11
C PRO A 15 11.26 10.39 -6.01
N GLN A 16 11.89 10.98 -7.02
CA GLN A 16 11.18 11.73 -8.06
C GLN A 16 10.65 10.73 -9.10
N ILE A 17 9.38 10.87 -9.48
CA ILE A 17 8.75 10.04 -10.50
C ILE A 17 8.67 10.88 -11.77
N GLU A 18 9.37 10.45 -12.81
CA GLU A 18 9.28 11.12 -14.11
C GLU A 18 8.00 10.71 -14.84
N ALA A 19 7.40 11.67 -15.54
CA ALA A 19 6.20 11.43 -16.32
C ALA A 19 6.43 10.36 -17.40
N SER A 20 5.52 9.38 -17.46
CA SER A 20 5.52 8.32 -18.48
C SER A 20 4.24 8.40 -19.31
N SER A 21 4.30 7.87 -20.53
CA SER A 21 3.13 7.74 -21.40
C SER A 21 2.08 6.77 -20.85
N ASP A 22 2.50 5.79 -20.03
CA ASP A 22 1.65 4.81 -19.38
C ASP A 22 2.07 4.65 -17.90
N PRO A 23 1.59 5.51 -16.99
CA PRO A 23 1.97 5.48 -15.58
C PRO A 23 1.56 4.20 -14.84
N GLN A 24 0.58 3.46 -15.36
CA GLN A 24 0.11 2.22 -14.77
C GLN A 24 1.04 1.04 -15.06
N ARG A 25 1.80 1.12 -16.15
CA ARG A 25 2.67 0.02 -16.59
C ARG A 25 4.15 0.37 -16.62
N LYS A 26 4.50 1.67 -16.72
CA LYS A 26 5.90 2.13 -16.83
C LYS A 26 6.14 3.32 -15.94
N ALA A 27 7.22 3.26 -15.15
CA ALA A 27 7.69 4.41 -14.40
C ALA A 27 9.22 4.46 -14.41
N ARG A 28 9.72 5.69 -14.35
CA ARG A 28 11.10 6.00 -14.11
C ARG A 28 11.22 6.77 -12.81
N LEU A 29 11.86 6.13 -11.83
CA LEU A 29 12.07 6.68 -10.51
C LEU A 29 13.51 7.17 -10.40
N VAL A 30 13.70 8.37 -9.89
CA VAL A 30 15.01 8.97 -9.67
C VAL A 30 15.19 9.23 -8.19
N ALA A 31 16.25 8.68 -7.61
CA ALA A 31 16.64 8.91 -6.23
C ALA A 31 18.01 9.61 -6.20
N GLU A 32 18.03 10.86 -5.77
CA GLU A 32 19.22 11.69 -5.62
C GLU A 32 19.03 12.74 -4.51
N PRO A 33 20.07 13.10 -3.77
CA PRO A 33 21.41 12.51 -3.76
C PRO A 33 21.48 11.26 -2.85
N LEU A 34 22.33 10.29 -3.22
CA LEU A 34 22.67 9.13 -2.42
C LEU A 34 24.17 9.16 -2.12
N GLU A 35 24.60 8.60 -0.99
CA GLU A 35 26.02 8.39 -0.73
C GLU A 35 26.66 7.50 -1.80
N ARG A 36 27.93 7.77 -2.11
CA ARG A 36 28.68 7.04 -3.13
C ARG A 36 28.67 5.53 -2.89
N GLY A 37 28.28 4.78 -3.94
CA GLY A 37 28.13 3.33 -3.91
C GLY A 37 26.75 2.83 -3.57
N PHE A 38 25.91 3.64 -2.88
CA PHE A 38 24.53 3.23 -2.55
C PHE A 38 23.64 3.13 -3.77
N GLY A 39 23.91 3.90 -4.82
CA GLY A 39 23.18 3.78 -6.08
C GLY A 39 23.23 2.37 -6.66
N VAL A 40 24.42 1.76 -6.73
CA VAL A 40 24.59 0.38 -7.22
C VAL A 40 23.98 -0.64 -6.26
N THR A 41 24.21 -0.48 -4.96
CA THR A 41 23.71 -1.40 -3.93
C THR A 41 22.18 -1.46 -3.94
N LEU A 42 21.52 -0.31 -3.87
CA LEU A 42 20.06 -0.23 -3.86
C LEU A 42 19.47 -0.62 -5.22
N GLY A 43 20.06 -0.16 -6.32
CA GLY A 43 19.58 -0.47 -7.66
C GLY A 43 19.60 -1.98 -7.94
N ASN A 44 20.70 -2.67 -7.60
CA ASN A 44 20.80 -4.11 -7.78
C ASN A 44 19.86 -4.88 -6.83
N ALA A 45 19.81 -4.50 -5.56
CA ALA A 45 18.94 -5.15 -4.58
C ALA A 45 17.45 -5.03 -4.97
N LEU A 46 16.99 -3.81 -5.31
CA LEU A 46 15.62 -3.56 -5.75
C LEU A 46 15.30 -4.33 -7.04
N ARG A 47 16.20 -4.31 -8.03
CA ARG A 47 16.01 -5.06 -9.27
C ARG A 47 15.79 -6.55 -9.00
N ARG A 48 16.60 -7.15 -8.15
CA ARG A 48 16.48 -8.59 -7.83
C ARG A 48 15.15 -8.90 -7.15
N VAL A 49 14.78 -8.12 -6.15
CA VAL A 49 13.53 -8.34 -5.39
C VAL A 49 12.29 -8.10 -6.26
N LEU A 50 12.32 -7.06 -7.10
CA LEU A 50 11.23 -6.75 -8.05
C LEU A 50 10.96 -7.92 -9.01
N LEU A 51 12.02 -8.58 -9.52
CA LEU A 51 11.88 -9.66 -10.49
C LEU A 51 11.54 -11.02 -9.86
N SER A 52 11.89 -11.26 -8.58
CA SER A 52 11.81 -12.60 -7.97
C SER A 52 10.81 -12.74 -6.82
N SER A 53 10.48 -11.66 -6.10
CA SER A 53 9.85 -11.80 -4.79
C SER A 53 8.42 -11.26 -4.70
N LEU A 54 7.98 -10.50 -5.69
CA LEU A 54 6.61 -9.99 -5.72
C LEU A 54 5.64 -11.12 -6.04
N GLN A 55 4.50 -11.12 -5.34
CA GLN A 55 3.41 -12.04 -5.61
C GLN A 55 2.63 -11.61 -6.85
N GLY A 56 2.11 -12.60 -7.58
CA GLY A 56 1.21 -12.39 -8.69
C GLY A 56 0.32 -13.59 -8.94
N ALA A 57 -0.61 -13.45 -9.88
CA ALA A 57 -1.48 -14.50 -10.33
C ALA A 57 -1.05 -15.03 -11.71
N ALA A 58 -1.10 -16.34 -11.89
CA ALA A 58 -0.83 -16.98 -13.18
C ALA A 58 -1.70 -18.21 -13.37
N VAL A 59 -1.89 -18.60 -14.65
CA VAL A 59 -2.54 -19.85 -15.01
C VAL A 59 -1.55 -20.99 -14.78
N THR A 60 -1.95 -21.99 -14.00
CA THR A 60 -1.13 -23.16 -13.64
C THR A 60 -1.52 -24.43 -14.38
N ALA A 61 -2.77 -24.53 -14.82
CA ALA A 61 -3.26 -25.64 -15.61
C ALA A 61 -4.40 -25.22 -16.52
N ILE A 62 -4.54 -25.90 -17.63
CA ILE A 62 -5.66 -25.75 -18.55
C ILE A 62 -6.24 -27.12 -18.89
N GLN A 63 -7.53 -27.15 -19.20
CA GLN A 63 -8.22 -28.32 -19.74
C GLN A 63 -9.09 -27.84 -20.88
N ILE A 64 -8.89 -28.45 -22.07
CA ILE A 64 -9.62 -28.12 -23.30
C ILE A 64 -10.46 -29.35 -23.70
N ASP A 65 -11.74 -29.14 -24.02
CA ASP A 65 -12.60 -30.24 -24.42
C ASP A 65 -12.07 -30.86 -25.74
N GLY A 66 -11.96 -32.18 -25.75
CA GLY A 66 -11.43 -32.92 -26.89
C GLY A 66 -9.90 -33.03 -27.00
N VAL A 67 -9.15 -32.41 -26.07
CA VAL A 67 -7.68 -32.44 -26.03
C VAL A 67 -7.19 -33.32 -24.89
N VAL A 68 -6.24 -34.19 -25.19
CA VAL A 68 -5.65 -35.12 -24.21
C VAL A 68 -4.25 -34.68 -23.78
N HIS A 69 -3.51 -34.04 -24.67
CA HIS A 69 -2.14 -33.57 -24.41
C HIS A 69 -1.83 -32.32 -25.25
N GLU A 70 -0.79 -31.60 -24.88
CA GLU A 70 -0.36 -30.32 -25.47
C GLU A 70 0.05 -30.38 -26.94
N PHE A 71 0.45 -31.54 -27.44
CA PHE A 71 0.83 -31.76 -28.86
C PHE A 71 -0.35 -32.16 -29.76
N SER A 72 -1.56 -31.84 -29.34
CA SER A 72 -2.76 -32.07 -30.14
C SER A 72 -3.09 -30.83 -30.96
N SER A 73 -3.82 -31.04 -32.07
CA SER A 73 -4.48 -29.97 -32.81
C SER A 73 -6.00 -30.08 -32.63
N LEU A 74 -6.67 -28.95 -32.72
CA LEU A 74 -8.13 -28.83 -32.62
C LEU A 74 -8.72 -28.55 -34.00
N GLU A 75 -9.75 -29.31 -34.38
CA GLU A 75 -10.42 -29.11 -35.66
C GLU A 75 -11.15 -27.76 -35.68
N GLY A 76 -10.87 -26.94 -36.72
CA GLY A 76 -11.44 -25.59 -36.86
C GLY A 76 -10.78 -24.52 -35.99
N VAL A 77 -9.64 -24.80 -35.35
CA VAL A 77 -8.81 -23.83 -34.65
C VAL A 77 -7.49 -23.69 -35.42
N ARG A 78 -7.06 -22.46 -35.67
CA ARG A 78 -5.86 -22.21 -36.46
C ARG A 78 -4.57 -22.50 -35.71
N GLU A 79 -4.56 -22.14 -34.43
CA GLU A 79 -3.42 -22.31 -33.53
C GLU A 79 -3.41 -23.75 -32.97
N ASP A 80 -2.22 -24.31 -32.85
CA ASP A 80 -2.02 -25.57 -32.12
C ASP A 80 -2.21 -25.37 -30.62
N VAL A 81 -2.46 -26.43 -29.89
CA VAL A 81 -2.63 -26.37 -28.42
C VAL A 81 -1.41 -25.76 -27.73
N VAL A 82 -0.20 -26.02 -28.24
CA VAL A 82 1.04 -25.38 -27.72
C VAL A 82 0.97 -23.85 -27.87
N ASP A 83 0.53 -23.33 -29.02
CA ASP A 83 0.40 -21.90 -29.25
C ASP A 83 -0.68 -21.30 -28.34
N ILE A 84 -1.80 -22.01 -28.14
CA ILE A 84 -2.85 -21.60 -27.19
C ILE A 84 -2.27 -21.49 -25.77
N VAL A 85 -1.48 -22.48 -25.34
CA VAL A 85 -0.80 -22.46 -24.02
C VAL A 85 0.14 -21.24 -23.91
N LEU A 86 0.92 -20.97 -24.96
CA LEU A 86 1.84 -19.81 -24.97
C LEU A 86 1.09 -18.48 -24.92
N ASN A 87 -0.07 -18.40 -25.57
CA ASN A 87 -0.94 -17.21 -25.49
C ASN A 87 -1.56 -17.07 -24.10
N ILE A 88 -2.01 -18.15 -23.49
CA ILE A 88 -2.57 -18.14 -22.11
C ILE A 88 -1.52 -17.71 -21.08
N LYS A 89 -0.25 -18.10 -21.24
CA LYS A 89 0.84 -17.63 -20.36
C LYS A 89 1.05 -16.11 -20.39
N GLN A 90 0.61 -15.42 -21.43
CA GLN A 90 0.71 -13.96 -21.56
C GLN A 90 -0.48 -13.23 -20.93
N LEU A 91 -1.46 -13.93 -20.38
CA LEU A 91 -2.57 -13.30 -19.65
C LEU A 91 -2.06 -12.51 -18.45
N ALA A 92 -2.44 -11.26 -18.38
CA ALA A 92 -2.17 -10.42 -17.24
C ALA A 92 -3.38 -10.50 -16.28
N LEU A 93 -3.18 -11.15 -15.14
CA LEU A 93 -4.23 -11.44 -14.17
C LEU A 93 -3.95 -10.74 -12.85
N ARG A 94 -5.02 -10.26 -12.22
CA ARG A 94 -5.02 -9.82 -10.82
C ARG A 94 -6.02 -10.71 -10.05
N MET A 95 -5.60 -11.28 -8.94
CA MET A 95 -6.44 -12.14 -8.12
C MET A 95 -6.43 -11.65 -6.67
N HIS A 96 -7.61 -11.48 -6.10
CA HIS A 96 -7.82 -10.96 -4.74
C HIS A 96 -8.09 -12.07 -3.71
N ALA A 97 -8.33 -13.31 -4.18
CA ALA A 97 -8.59 -14.46 -3.33
C ALA A 97 -7.36 -15.34 -3.15
N GLU A 98 -7.33 -16.11 -2.08
CA GLU A 98 -6.33 -17.15 -1.85
C GLU A 98 -6.79 -18.50 -2.44
N GLY A 99 -5.81 -19.36 -2.78
CA GLY A 99 -6.01 -20.69 -3.31
C GLY A 99 -6.35 -20.73 -4.81
N PRO A 100 -6.48 -21.95 -5.38
CA PRO A 100 -6.75 -22.12 -6.79
C PRO A 100 -8.18 -21.70 -7.14
N LYS A 101 -8.33 -20.96 -8.23
CA LYS A 101 -9.62 -20.55 -8.80
C LYS A 101 -9.74 -21.04 -10.24
N ARG A 102 -10.96 -21.26 -10.69
CA ARG A 102 -11.24 -21.69 -12.07
C ARG A 102 -11.89 -20.56 -12.85
N MET A 103 -11.45 -20.39 -14.08
CA MET A 103 -12.04 -19.52 -15.09
C MET A 103 -12.50 -20.41 -16.26
N THR A 104 -13.50 -20.00 -16.98
CA THR A 104 -14.04 -20.77 -18.11
C THR A 104 -14.05 -19.89 -19.37
N LEU A 105 -13.58 -20.44 -20.49
CA LEU A 105 -13.73 -19.81 -21.80
C LEU A 105 -14.63 -20.66 -22.66
N ARG A 106 -15.63 -20.01 -23.29
CA ARG A 106 -16.53 -20.62 -24.28
C ARG A 106 -16.65 -19.66 -25.43
N ALA A 107 -16.31 -20.12 -26.61
CA ALA A 107 -16.42 -19.31 -27.83
C ALA A 107 -16.89 -20.17 -29.01
N THR A 108 -17.63 -19.54 -29.90
CA THR A 108 -18.07 -20.11 -31.18
C THR A 108 -17.61 -19.22 -32.31
N GLY A 109 -17.01 -19.81 -33.36
CA GLY A 109 -16.49 -19.08 -34.52
C GLY A 109 -17.58 -18.60 -35.48
N PRO A 110 -17.14 -17.90 -36.55
CA PRO A 110 -15.76 -17.57 -36.87
C PRO A 110 -15.22 -16.31 -36.18
N GLY A 111 -13.93 -16.27 -35.87
CA GLY A 111 -13.24 -15.08 -35.41
C GLY A 111 -12.18 -15.31 -34.35
N ALA A 112 -11.52 -14.22 -33.95
CA ALA A 112 -10.53 -14.24 -32.88
C ALA A 112 -11.19 -14.36 -31.51
N VAL A 113 -10.69 -15.29 -30.70
CA VAL A 113 -11.11 -15.49 -29.31
C VAL A 113 -10.14 -14.70 -28.43
N THR A 114 -10.66 -13.74 -27.69
CA THR A 114 -9.86 -12.84 -26.85
C THR A 114 -10.00 -13.14 -25.37
N ALA A 115 -9.04 -12.69 -24.59
CA ALA A 115 -9.04 -12.84 -23.13
C ALA A 115 -10.27 -12.20 -22.44
N GLY A 116 -10.87 -11.17 -23.06
CA GLY A 116 -12.11 -10.54 -22.57
C GLY A 116 -13.35 -11.43 -22.65
N GLN A 117 -13.30 -12.56 -23.38
CA GLN A 117 -14.38 -13.53 -23.46
C GLN A 117 -14.29 -14.63 -22.37
N ILE A 118 -13.26 -14.58 -21.54
CA ILE A 118 -13.12 -15.50 -20.41
C ILE A 118 -14.15 -15.11 -19.35
N ASP A 119 -14.97 -16.09 -18.93
CA ASP A 119 -15.85 -15.95 -17.78
C ASP A 119 -15.02 -16.09 -16.49
N VAL A 120 -14.85 -14.96 -15.80
CA VAL A 120 -14.01 -14.84 -14.62
C VAL A 120 -14.86 -14.70 -13.36
N PRO A 121 -14.52 -15.38 -12.25
CA PRO A 121 -15.16 -15.11 -10.97
C PRO A 121 -14.85 -13.67 -10.49
N ALA A 122 -15.68 -13.14 -9.60
CA ALA A 122 -15.58 -11.77 -9.10
C ALA A 122 -14.21 -11.43 -8.45
N ASP A 123 -13.48 -12.47 -8.02
CA ASP A 123 -12.16 -12.34 -7.36
C ASP A 123 -10.99 -12.21 -8.35
N ILE A 124 -11.24 -12.32 -9.65
CA ILE A 124 -10.20 -12.31 -10.69
C ILE A 124 -10.51 -11.21 -11.71
N GLU A 125 -9.50 -10.49 -12.12
CA GLU A 125 -9.56 -9.46 -13.15
C GLU A 125 -8.55 -9.75 -14.26
N VAL A 126 -9.01 -9.69 -15.52
CA VAL A 126 -8.15 -9.78 -16.71
C VAL A 126 -7.77 -8.37 -17.16
N LEU A 127 -6.49 -8.05 -17.17
CA LEU A 127 -5.98 -6.71 -17.42
C LEU A 127 -5.60 -6.44 -18.88
N ASN A 128 -5.59 -7.48 -19.71
CA ASN A 128 -5.34 -7.42 -21.15
C ASN A 128 -6.46 -8.10 -21.95
N PRO A 129 -7.70 -7.58 -21.91
CA PRO A 129 -8.87 -8.23 -22.53
C PRO A 129 -8.75 -8.39 -24.04
N ASP A 130 -7.97 -7.55 -24.72
CA ASP A 130 -7.77 -7.58 -26.17
C ASP A 130 -6.75 -8.64 -26.63
N HIS A 131 -6.12 -9.35 -25.67
CA HIS A 131 -5.13 -10.37 -25.99
C HIS A 131 -5.80 -11.57 -26.66
N VAL A 132 -5.34 -11.93 -27.84
CA VAL A 132 -5.88 -13.06 -28.62
C VAL A 132 -5.32 -14.38 -28.08
N ILE A 133 -6.22 -15.33 -27.79
CA ILE A 133 -5.89 -16.67 -27.31
C ILE A 133 -5.81 -17.63 -28.47
N CYS A 134 -6.83 -17.64 -29.33
CA CYS A 134 -6.88 -18.46 -30.54
C CYS A 134 -7.83 -17.85 -31.57
N THR A 135 -7.84 -18.41 -32.79
CA THR A 135 -8.72 -18.01 -33.88
C THR A 135 -9.54 -19.22 -34.35
N LEU A 136 -10.86 -19.04 -34.35
CA LEU A 136 -11.80 -20.07 -34.77
C LEU A 136 -12.22 -19.89 -36.23
N ASP A 137 -12.32 -20.98 -36.96
CA ASP A 137 -12.93 -21.04 -38.29
C ASP A 137 -14.47 -21.11 -38.21
N ASP A 138 -15.13 -21.06 -39.36
CA ASP A 138 -16.58 -21.09 -39.42
C ASP A 138 -17.16 -22.40 -38.89
N GLY A 139 -18.11 -22.30 -37.96
CA GLY A 139 -18.74 -23.47 -37.30
C GLY A 139 -17.93 -24.15 -36.21
N ALA A 140 -16.68 -23.68 -35.97
CA ALA A 140 -15.88 -24.23 -34.87
C ALA A 140 -16.30 -23.68 -33.51
N SER A 141 -16.10 -24.46 -32.46
CA SER A 141 -16.33 -24.04 -31.08
C SER A 141 -15.21 -24.54 -30.17
N ILE A 142 -14.85 -23.72 -29.16
CA ILE A 142 -13.88 -24.10 -28.16
C ILE A 142 -14.47 -23.91 -26.75
N ARG A 143 -14.18 -24.88 -25.89
CA ARG A 143 -14.45 -24.77 -24.46
C ARG A 143 -13.21 -25.16 -23.69
N MET A 144 -12.78 -24.32 -22.78
CA MET A 144 -11.63 -24.61 -21.92
C MET A 144 -11.86 -24.11 -20.49
N GLU A 145 -11.27 -24.80 -19.54
CA GLU A 145 -11.17 -24.41 -18.14
C GLU A 145 -9.72 -24.05 -17.84
N LEU A 146 -9.51 -22.92 -17.16
CA LEU A 146 -8.21 -22.42 -16.74
C LEU A 146 -8.15 -22.40 -15.22
N THR A 147 -7.12 -22.98 -14.64
CA THR A 147 -6.87 -22.92 -13.20
C THR A 147 -5.85 -21.84 -12.93
N VAL A 148 -6.20 -20.88 -12.07
CA VAL A 148 -5.35 -19.73 -11.70
C VAL A 148 -4.97 -19.86 -10.24
N GLN A 149 -3.72 -19.54 -9.92
CA GLN A 149 -3.21 -19.48 -8.54
C GLN A 149 -2.36 -18.24 -8.31
N ASN A 150 -2.24 -17.87 -7.03
CA ASN A 150 -1.26 -16.89 -6.58
C ASN A 150 0.05 -17.57 -6.24
N GLY A 151 1.16 -16.96 -6.61
CA GLY A 151 2.49 -17.48 -6.31
C GLY A 151 3.56 -16.40 -6.42
N LYS A 152 4.82 -16.83 -6.40
CA LYS A 152 6.01 -15.98 -6.52
C LYS A 152 6.99 -16.55 -7.52
N GLY A 153 7.63 -15.67 -8.29
CA GLY A 153 8.69 -16.05 -9.23
C GLY A 153 8.19 -16.94 -10.36
N TYR A 154 8.91 -18.01 -10.64
CA TYR A 154 8.62 -19.00 -11.69
C TYR A 154 8.46 -20.39 -11.11
N VAL A 155 7.43 -21.08 -11.52
CA VAL A 155 7.16 -22.48 -11.14
C VAL A 155 6.99 -23.30 -12.43
N ALA A 156 7.80 -24.34 -12.60
CA ALA A 156 7.73 -25.20 -13.77
C ALA A 156 6.43 -26.06 -13.74
N SER A 157 5.95 -26.43 -14.92
CA SER A 157 4.71 -27.18 -15.11
C SER A 157 4.65 -28.51 -14.33
N GLU A 158 5.80 -29.15 -14.14
CA GLU A 158 5.90 -30.39 -13.37
C GLU A 158 5.41 -30.24 -11.92
N PHE A 159 5.67 -29.08 -11.30
CA PHE A 159 5.24 -28.77 -9.93
C PHE A 159 3.78 -28.31 -9.85
N ASN A 160 3.21 -27.89 -10.97
CA ASN A 160 1.80 -27.47 -11.06
C ASN A 160 0.85 -28.64 -11.36
N ARG A 161 1.39 -29.83 -11.64
CA ARG A 161 0.57 -31.01 -11.93
C ARG A 161 0.15 -31.71 -10.63
N PRO A 162 -1.17 -31.80 -10.33
CA PRO A 162 -1.65 -32.56 -9.19
C PRO A 162 -1.33 -34.04 -9.36
N GLU A 163 -1.13 -34.77 -8.25
CA GLU A 163 -0.95 -36.25 -8.28
C GLU A 163 -2.16 -36.97 -8.90
N ASP A 164 -3.38 -36.47 -8.61
CA ASP A 164 -4.64 -36.98 -9.14
C ASP A 164 -5.14 -36.20 -10.37
N ALA A 165 -4.22 -35.75 -11.25
CA ALA A 165 -4.59 -34.98 -12.42
C ALA A 165 -5.56 -35.74 -13.32
N PRO A 166 -6.72 -35.17 -13.70
CA PRO A 166 -7.64 -35.80 -14.65
C PRO A 166 -6.99 -35.93 -16.03
N ILE A 167 -7.47 -36.90 -16.81
CA ILE A 167 -7.03 -37.06 -18.20
C ILE A 167 -7.38 -35.79 -18.96
N GLY A 168 -6.42 -35.28 -19.77
CA GLY A 168 -6.59 -34.05 -20.54
C GLY A 168 -6.25 -32.76 -19.78
N LEU A 169 -5.82 -32.85 -18.52
CA LEU A 169 -5.25 -31.68 -17.82
C LEU A 169 -3.83 -31.42 -18.32
N ILE A 170 -3.63 -30.26 -18.88
CA ILE A 170 -2.33 -29.75 -19.31
C ILE A 170 -1.80 -28.82 -18.24
N ALA A 171 -0.74 -29.23 -17.56
CA ALA A 171 -0.05 -28.35 -16.59
C ALA A 171 0.77 -27.31 -17.35
N VAL A 172 0.66 -26.07 -16.90
CA VAL A 172 1.35 -24.91 -17.50
C VAL A 172 2.38 -24.38 -16.51
N ASP A 173 3.56 -24.03 -17.00
CA ASP A 173 4.55 -23.33 -16.20
C ASP A 173 4.05 -21.91 -15.89
N ALA A 174 4.11 -21.54 -14.62
CA ALA A 174 3.55 -20.30 -14.13
C ALA A 174 4.64 -19.24 -13.89
N LEU A 175 4.53 -18.10 -14.56
CA LEU A 175 5.31 -16.92 -14.30
C LEU A 175 4.46 -15.96 -13.48
N TYR A 176 4.66 -15.94 -12.17
CA TYR A 176 3.90 -15.11 -11.25
C TYR A 176 4.38 -13.67 -11.19
N SER A 177 5.60 -13.38 -11.69
CA SER A 177 6.14 -12.03 -11.63
C SER A 177 5.30 -11.05 -12.46
N GLN A 178 4.77 -10.04 -11.80
CA GLN A 178 4.02 -8.95 -12.43
C GLN A 178 4.93 -7.91 -13.06
N VAL A 179 6.23 -7.96 -12.74
CA VAL A 179 7.26 -7.06 -13.28
C VAL A 179 7.90 -7.69 -14.49
N LYS A 180 7.74 -7.05 -15.65
CA LYS A 180 8.28 -7.52 -16.93
C LYS A 180 9.75 -7.15 -17.13
N ARG A 181 10.10 -5.92 -16.75
CA ARG A 181 11.45 -5.38 -16.97
C ARG A 181 11.84 -4.43 -15.86
N VAL A 182 13.08 -4.57 -15.39
CA VAL A 182 13.73 -3.61 -14.50
C VAL A 182 15.11 -3.27 -15.05
N ALA A 183 15.37 -2.01 -15.24
CA ALA A 183 16.70 -1.49 -15.56
C ALA A 183 17.06 -0.40 -14.56
N TYR A 184 18.33 -0.32 -14.19
CA TYR A 184 18.83 0.78 -13.37
C TYR A 184 20.12 1.34 -13.93
N ARG A 185 20.36 2.63 -13.68
CA ARG A 185 21.57 3.36 -13.97
C ARG A 185 21.99 4.16 -12.77
N VAL A 186 23.28 4.29 -12.59
CA VAL A 186 23.87 5.14 -11.56
C VAL A 186 24.70 6.20 -12.25
N GLU A 187 24.41 7.43 -11.96
CA GLU A 187 25.07 8.61 -12.52
C GLU A 187 25.66 9.42 -11.36
N PRO A 188 26.83 10.05 -11.52
CA PRO A 188 27.34 10.96 -10.52
C PRO A 188 26.43 12.20 -10.41
N THR A 189 26.18 12.65 -9.19
CA THR A 189 25.41 13.87 -8.95
C THR A 189 26.15 14.82 -8.01
N ARG A 190 25.71 16.05 -7.96
CA ARG A 190 26.30 17.12 -7.13
C ARG A 190 25.38 17.50 -6.00
N GLN A 191 25.98 17.63 -4.79
CA GLN A 191 25.32 18.30 -3.70
C GLN A 191 26.23 19.42 -3.14
N GLY A 192 25.76 20.65 -3.26
CA GLY A 192 26.58 21.82 -2.90
C GLY A 192 27.82 21.91 -3.79
N GLN A 193 28.99 21.82 -3.16
CA GLN A 193 30.29 21.86 -3.87
C GLN A 193 30.90 20.45 -4.05
N SER A 194 30.33 19.40 -3.50
CA SER A 194 30.80 18.03 -3.63
C SER A 194 30.13 17.31 -4.80
N LEU A 195 30.93 16.55 -5.56
CA LEU A 195 30.53 15.73 -6.71
C LEU A 195 30.48 14.24 -6.37
N ASP A 196 30.71 13.85 -5.13
CA ASP A 196 30.88 12.46 -4.69
C ASP A 196 29.56 11.79 -4.26
N TYR A 197 28.47 12.08 -4.97
CA TYR A 197 27.16 11.49 -4.71
C TYR A 197 26.65 10.73 -5.92
N ASP A 198 25.82 9.72 -5.64
CA ASP A 198 25.16 8.91 -6.65
C ASP A 198 23.73 9.42 -6.91
N LYS A 199 23.35 9.35 -8.18
CA LYS A 199 21.98 9.46 -8.66
C LYS A 199 21.56 8.10 -9.20
N LEU A 200 20.58 7.48 -8.55
CA LEU A 200 19.98 6.22 -9.00
C LEU A 200 18.78 6.53 -9.88
N VAL A 201 18.81 6.03 -11.11
CA VAL A 201 17.67 6.02 -12.03
C VAL A 201 17.20 4.59 -12.18
N LEU A 202 15.96 4.30 -11.78
CA LEU A 202 15.34 2.98 -11.82
C LEU A 202 14.15 3.01 -12.79
N GLU A 203 14.20 2.21 -13.85
CA GLU A 203 13.14 2.05 -14.83
C GLU A 203 12.43 0.72 -14.57
N VAL A 204 11.12 0.75 -14.33
CA VAL A 204 10.30 -0.41 -14.04
C VAL A 204 9.14 -0.49 -15.02
N GLU A 205 8.95 -1.67 -15.59
CA GLU A 205 7.82 -2.00 -16.44
C GLU A 205 7.07 -3.20 -15.89
N THR A 206 5.75 -3.06 -15.70
CA THR A 206 4.85 -4.09 -15.15
C THR A 206 3.84 -4.55 -16.20
N ASN A 207 3.09 -5.60 -15.88
CA ASN A 207 1.98 -6.07 -16.71
C ASN A 207 0.67 -5.27 -16.47
N GLY A 208 0.65 -4.33 -15.49
CA GLY A 208 -0.51 -3.53 -15.08
C GLY A 208 -1.25 -4.09 -13.86
N ALA A 209 -0.91 -5.28 -13.38
CA ALA A 209 -1.51 -5.83 -12.15
C ALA A 209 -1.09 -5.06 -10.89
N VAL A 210 0.09 -4.50 -10.91
CA VAL A 210 0.61 -3.58 -9.90
C VAL A 210 1.20 -2.36 -10.59
N SER A 211 1.01 -1.16 -10.01
CA SER A 211 1.69 0.02 -10.52
C SER A 211 3.19 -0.09 -10.29
N PRO A 212 4.04 0.44 -11.18
CA PRO A 212 5.49 0.39 -11.00
C PRO A 212 5.97 1.03 -9.68
N VAL A 213 5.29 2.08 -9.23
CA VAL A 213 5.59 2.79 -7.99
C VAL A 213 5.30 1.91 -6.77
N ASP A 214 4.12 1.27 -6.76
CA ASP A 214 3.74 0.34 -5.69
C ASP A 214 4.64 -0.90 -5.69
N ALA A 215 5.00 -1.41 -6.87
CA ALA A 215 5.95 -2.53 -6.99
C ALA A 215 7.28 -2.21 -6.30
N VAL A 216 7.83 -1.01 -6.53
CA VAL A 216 9.07 -0.55 -5.87
C VAL A 216 8.86 -0.39 -4.37
N ALA A 217 7.73 0.13 -3.93
CA ALA A 217 7.40 0.27 -2.51
C ALA A 217 7.32 -1.11 -1.81
N PHE A 218 6.65 -2.09 -2.41
CA PHE A 218 6.59 -3.47 -1.88
C PHE A 218 7.96 -4.14 -1.87
N ALA A 219 8.76 -3.97 -2.93
CA ALA A 219 10.11 -4.51 -2.99
C ALA A 219 11.02 -3.90 -1.91
N SER A 220 10.91 -2.59 -1.68
CA SER A 220 11.63 -1.88 -0.63
C SER A 220 11.23 -2.37 0.77
N ARG A 221 9.94 -2.63 0.98
CA ARG A 221 9.43 -3.17 2.25
C ARG A 221 9.95 -4.58 2.50
N ILE A 222 9.95 -5.44 1.48
CA ILE A 222 10.53 -6.79 1.59
C ILE A 222 12.01 -6.72 1.97
N LEU A 223 12.79 -5.84 1.32
CA LEU A 223 14.20 -5.66 1.65
C LEU A 223 14.39 -5.16 3.09
N GLN A 224 13.59 -4.21 3.51
CA GLN A 224 13.64 -3.68 4.88
C GLN A 224 13.37 -4.79 5.90
N ASP A 225 12.34 -5.59 5.71
CA ASP A 225 11.98 -6.69 6.62
C ASP A 225 13.07 -7.76 6.66
N GLN A 226 13.68 -8.09 5.52
CA GLN A 226 14.77 -9.07 5.47
C GLN A 226 16.07 -8.55 6.10
N LEU A 227 16.33 -7.24 6.01
CA LEU A 227 17.51 -6.64 6.63
C LEU A 227 17.35 -6.47 8.14
N GLN A 228 16.12 -6.41 8.64
CA GLN A 228 15.85 -6.20 10.07
C GLN A 228 16.41 -7.31 10.95
N ILE A 229 16.52 -8.55 10.45
CA ILE A 229 17.12 -9.68 11.19
C ILE A 229 18.61 -9.47 11.53
N PHE A 230 19.31 -8.61 10.79
CA PHE A 230 20.72 -8.29 11.02
C PHE A 230 20.92 -7.13 11.99
N ILE A 231 19.85 -6.43 12.37
CA ILE A 231 19.89 -5.35 13.36
C ILE A 231 19.70 -5.99 14.74
N THR A 232 20.82 -6.24 15.42
CA THR A 232 20.82 -6.95 16.72
C THR A 232 20.87 -6.01 17.93
N PHE A 233 21.02 -4.71 17.71
CA PHE A 233 21.01 -3.70 18.77
C PHE A 233 19.61 -3.10 18.93
N ASP A 234 19.23 -2.81 20.18
CA ASP A 234 18.00 -2.11 20.49
C ASP A 234 18.11 -0.66 20.01
N GLU A 235 17.46 -0.35 18.91
CA GLU A 235 17.24 1.06 18.56
C GLU A 235 16.36 1.68 19.64
N PRO A 236 16.76 2.83 20.25
CA PRO A 236 15.83 3.58 21.04
C PRO A 236 14.63 3.86 20.11
N LYS A 237 13.51 3.27 20.44
CA LYS A 237 12.26 3.55 19.71
C LYS A 237 12.19 5.06 19.64
N LYS A 238 12.46 5.64 18.44
CA LYS A 238 11.96 6.98 18.16
C LYS A 238 10.52 6.87 18.61
N ALA A 239 10.15 7.69 19.59
CA ALA A 239 8.74 7.93 19.80
C ALA A 239 8.23 8.24 18.40
N VAL A 240 7.60 7.26 17.78
CA VAL A 240 6.79 7.47 16.60
C VAL A 240 5.85 8.53 17.12
N GLU A 241 6.02 9.76 16.67
CA GLU A 241 4.89 10.65 16.61
C GLU A 241 3.90 9.81 15.81
N GLN A 242 3.08 9.09 16.55
CA GLN A 242 1.92 8.43 16.03
C GLN A 242 1.11 9.58 15.44
N SER A 243 1.29 9.78 14.16
CA SER A 243 0.22 10.30 13.34
C SER A 243 -0.83 9.17 13.32
N ASP A 244 -1.36 8.87 14.53
CA ASP A 244 -2.66 8.29 14.67
C ASP A 244 -3.55 9.12 13.76
N GLY A 245 -4.40 8.46 13.01
CA GLY A 245 -5.41 9.06 12.15
C GLY A 245 -6.39 9.97 12.92
N LYS A 246 -5.83 10.89 13.71
CA LYS A 246 -6.53 12.01 14.29
C LYS A 246 -6.87 12.94 13.14
N PRO A 247 -8.12 13.27 12.96
CA PRO A 247 -8.49 14.32 12.04
C PRO A 247 -7.60 15.53 12.35
N ASP A 248 -7.06 16.18 11.31
CA ASP A 248 -6.32 17.43 11.40
C ASP A 248 -7.25 18.47 12.05
N LEU A 249 -7.30 18.48 13.38
CA LEU A 249 -8.03 19.46 14.14
C LEU A 249 -7.11 20.70 14.26
N PRO A 250 -7.59 21.89 13.92
CA PRO A 250 -6.79 23.11 14.00
C PRO A 250 -6.42 23.51 15.45
N PHE A 251 -6.73 22.66 16.42
CA PHE A 251 -6.51 22.89 17.86
C PHE A 251 -6.12 21.57 18.59
N ASN A 252 -5.55 21.71 19.77
CA ASN A 252 -5.11 20.58 20.59
C ASN A 252 -6.31 19.68 20.98
N PRO A 253 -6.31 18.35 20.70
CA PRO A 253 -7.38 17.43 21.06
C PRO A 253 -7.74 17.42 22.55
N ALA A 254 -6.81 17.76 23.44
CA ALA A 254 -7.06 17.88 24.86
C ALA A 254 -8.15 18.90 25.21
N LEU A 255 -8.44 19.85 24.31
CA LEU A 255 -9.46 20.88 24.51
C LEU A 255 -10.91 20.33 24.40
N LEU A 256 -11.09 19.17 23.76
CA LEU A 256 -12.37 18.47 23.63
C LEU A 256 -12.77 17.68 24.89
N LYS A 257 -11.84 17.50 25.84
CA LYS A 257 -12.15 16.85 27.12
C LYS A 257 -13.09 17.70 27.95
N LYS A 258 -13.96 17.01 28.68
CA LYS A 258 -14.90 17.67 29.59
C LYS A 258 -14.18 18.17 30.85
N VAL A 259 -14.61 19.29 31.37
CA VAL A 259 -14.07 19.86 32.61
C VAL A 259 -14.31 18.92 33.82
N ASP A 260 -15.33 18.05 33.76
CA ASP A 260 -15.61 17.04 34.78
C ASP A 260 -14.52 15.95 34.89
N GLU A 261 -13.71 15.77 33.89
CA GLU A 261 -12.59 14.79 33.87
C GLU A 261 -11.32 15.37 34.52
N LEU A 262 -11.31 16.68 34.79
CA LEU A 262 -10.21 17.31 35.51
C LEU A 262 -10.36 16.96 37.00
N GLU A 263 -9.25 16.61 37.66
CA GLU A 263 -9.19 16.33 39.09
C GLU A 263 -9.37 17.64 39.91
N LEU A 264 -10.54 18.25 39.79
CA LEU A 264 -10.90 19.48 40.49
C LEU A 264 -11.72 19.18 41.73
N SER A 265 -11.64 20.06 42.73
CA SER A 265 -12.53 19.98 43.90
C SER A 265 -14.00 20.14 43.47
N VAL A 266 -14.92 19.48 44.18
CA VAL A 266 -16.37 19.51 43.92
C VAL A 266 -16.91 20.96 43.87
N ARG A 267 -16.29 21.87 44.61
CA ARG A 267 -16.66 23.27 44.62
C ARG A 267 -16.23 23.98 43.31
N SER A 268 -15.03 23.71 42.84
CA SER A 268 -14.50 24.28 41.58
C SER A 268 -15.29 23.75 40.40
N ALA A 269 -15.55 22.44 40.33
CA ALA A 269 -16.34 21.83 39.27
C ALA A 269 -17.80 22.37 39.21
N ASN A 270 -18.47 22.54 40.36
CA ASN A 270 -19.82 23.11 40.39
C ASN A 270 -19.87 24.57 39.95
N CYS A 271 -18.83 25.37 40.24
CA CYS A 271 -18.74 26.74 39.78
C CYS A 271 -18.60 26.84 38.27
N LEU A 272 -17.81 25.96 37.64
CA LEU A 272 -17.64 25.90 36.19
C LEU A 272 -18.93 25.46 35.48
N LYS A 273 -19.66 24.48 36.06
CA LYS A 273 -20.97 24.07 35.52
C LYS A 273 -22.02 25.18 35.57
N ASN A 274 -22.04 25.97 36.64
CA ASN A 274 -22.97 27.10 36.74
C ASN A 274 -22.68 28.22 35.75
N ASP A 275 -21.46 28.31 35.26
CA ASP A 275 -21.04 29.29 34.24
C ASP A 275 -21.08 28.71 32.79
N ASN A 276 -21.74 27.54 32.61
CA ASN A 276 -21.86 26.80 31.34
C ASN A 276 -20.54 26.48 30.66
N ILE A 277 -19.46 26.29 31.43
CA ILE A 277 -18.16 25.86 30.91
C ILE A 277 -18.13 24.33 30.93
N VAL A 278 -18.26 23.70 29.76
CA VAL A 278 -18.35 22.26 29.60
C VAL A 278 -17.02 21.63 29.19
N TYR A 279 -16.30 22.28 28.29
CA TYR A 279 -15.05 21.78 27.71
C TYR A 279 -13.85 22.57 28.19
N ILE A 280 -12.67 21.93 28.18
CA ILE A 280 -11.41 22.59 28.54
C ILE A 280 -11.14 23.78 27.62
N GLY A 281 -11.53 23.67 26.33
CA GLY A 281 -11.41 24.77 25.37
C GLY A 281 -12.20 26.02 25.75
N ASP A 282 -13.38 25.87 26.36
CA ASP A 282 -14.18 26.99 26.88
C ASP A 282 -13.49 27.65 28.09
N LEU A 283 -12.86 26.81 28.91
CA LEU A 283 -12.18 27.25 30.13
C LEU A 283 -10.92 28.10 29.83
N ILE A 284 -10.09 27.68 28.87
CA ILE A 284 -8.84 28.38 28.57
C ILE A 284 -9.06 29.72 27.88
N GLN A 285 -10.19 29.93 27.20
CA GLN A 285 -10.54 31.24 26.62
C GLN A 285 -10.95 32.30 27.67
N LYS A 286 -11.35 31.84 28.84
CA LYS A 286 -11.66 32.79 29.93
C LYS A 286 -10.40 33.37 30.54
N THR A 287 -10.44 34.66 30.77
CA THR A 287 -9.38 35.36 31.49
C THR A 287 -9.52 35.20 33.00
N GLU A 288 -8.41 35.33 33.75
CA GLU A 288 -8.45 35.27 35.23
C GLU A 288 -9.44 36.27 35.85
N GLY A 289 -9.56 37.42 35.22
CA GLY A 289 -10.47 38.47 35.68
C GLY A 289 -11.95 38.10 35.50
N GLU A 290 -12.27 37.40 34.41
CA GLU A 290 -13.63 36.85 34.17
C GLU A 290 -13.97 35.75 35.12
N MET A 291 -13.05 34.81 35.37
CA MET A 291 -13.23 33.71 36.34
C MET A 291 -13.47 34.22 37.75
N LEU A 292 -12.82 35.30 38.18
CA LEU A 292 -13.03 35.90 39.51
C LEU A 292 -14.36 36.65 39.62
N ARG A 293 -15.02 37.00 38.51
CA ARG A 293 -16.38 37.59 38.50
C ARG A 293 -17.49 36.59 38.66
N THR A 294 -17.21 35.29 38.44
CA THR A 294 -18.19 34.21 38.59
C THR A 294 -18.61 34.09 40.09
N PRO A 295 -19.92 34.04 40.39
CA PRO A 295 -20.39 33.92 41.75
C PRO A 295 -19.87 32.66 42.45
N ASN A 296 -19.42 32.80 43.70
CA ASN A 296 -18.85 31.73 44.52
C ASN A 296 -17.49 31.15 44.06
N PHE A 297 -16.83 31.77 43.10
CA PHE A 297 -15.51 31.41 42.62
C PHE A 297 -14.42 32.19 43.37
N GLY A 298 -13.50 31.50 44.02
CA GLY A 298 -12.46 32.13 44.85
C GLY A 298 -11.04 31.94 44.29
N ARG A 299 -10.09 32.73 44.82
CA ARG A 299 -8.68 32.65 44.45
C ARG A 299 -8.06 31.24 44.62
N LYS A 300 -8.55 30.46 45.61
CA LYS A 300 -8.09 29.08 45.82
C LYS A 300 -8.49 28.17 44.62
N SER A 301 -9.73 28.28 44.16
CA SER A 301 -10.22 27.53 43.01
C SER A 301 -9.52 27.96 41.70
N LEU A 302 -9.17 29.22 41.56
CA LEU A 302 -8.39 29.74 40.42
C LEU A 302 -6.99 29.12 40.37
N ASN A 303 -6.31 29.02 41.52
CA ASN A 303 -4.98 28.44 41.61
C ASN A 303 -5.01 26.93 41.29
N GLU A 304 -6.00 26.23 41.83
CA GLU A 304 -6.24 24.79 41.53
C GLU A 304 -6.41 24.52 40.04
N ILE A 305 -7.24 25.31 39.34
CA ILE A 305 -7.43 25.23 37.92
C ILE A 305 -6.14 25.54 37.14
N LYS A 306 -5.38 26.56 37.57
CA LYS A 306 -4.10 26.90 36.95
C LYS A 306 -3.08 25.78 37.07
N GLU A 307 -2.98 25.13 38.22
CA GLU A 307 -2.10 23.97 38.44
C GLU A 307 -2.46 22.83 37.52
N VAL A 308 -3.74 22.47 37.43
CA VAL A 308 -4.22 21.39 36.57
C VAL A 308 -4.00 21.73 35.08
N LEU A 309 -4.31 22.93 34.62
CA LEU A 309 -4.05 23.37 33.25
C LEU A 309 -2.54 23.38 32.92
N ALA A 310 -1.69 23.81 33.87
CA ALA A 310 -0.25 23.82 33.69
C ALA A 310 0.35 22.42 33.50
N THR A 311 -0.20 21.39 34.18
CA THR A 311 0.22 19.98 33.95
C THR A 311 -0.10 19.49 32.54
N MET A 312 -1.10 20.10 31.88
CA MET A 312 -1.50 19.83 30.52
C MET A 312 -0.84 20.76 29.49
N GLY A 313 0.04 21.67 29.93
CA GLY A 313 0.69 22.68 29.10
C GLY A 313 -0.24 23.79 28.60
N LEU A 314 -1.38 24.02 29.30
CA LEU A 314 -2.40 25.02 28.97
C LEU A 314 -2.39 26.16 29.98
N SER A 315 -2.91 27.31 29.58
CA SER A 315 -3.07 28.49 30.46
C SER A 315 -4.37 29.23 30.18
N LEU A 316 -4.88 29.95 31.18
CA LEU A 316 -6.06 30.80 31.00
C LEU A 316 -5.75 32.00 30.12
N GLY A 317 -6.72 32.45 29.34
CA GLY A 317 -6.58 33.58 28.40
C GLY A 317 -5.89 33.21 27.09
N MET A 318 -5.82 31.92 26.72
CA MET A 318 -5.32 31.52 25.41
C MET A 318 -6.40 31.71 24.36
N ASP A 319 -6.03 32.32 23.24
CA ASP A 319 -6.90 32.48 22.08
C ASP A 319 -6.83 31.18 21.22
N VAL A 320 -7.97 30.53 21.02
CA VAL A 320 -8.07 29.32 20.19
C VAL A 320 -8.89 29.68 18.94
N PRO A 321 -8.24 29.83 17.78
CA PRO A 321 -8.96 30.14 16.54
C PRO A 321 -9.95 29.03 16.19
N ASN A 322 -11.15 29.40 15.78
CA ASN A 322 -12.26 28.51 15.42
C ASN A 322 -12.84 27.65 16.56
N TRP A 323 -12.76 28.12 17.80
CA TRP A 323 -13.47 27.51 18.94
C TRP A 323 -14.77 28.26 19.27
N PRO A 324 -15.92 27.61 19.61
CA PRO A 324 -16.16 26.15 19.53
C PRO A 324 -16.42 25.68 18.09
N PRO A 325 -16.00 24.46 17.71
CA PRO A 325 -16.31 23.87 16.41
C PRO A 325 -17.80 23.56 16.30
N GLU A 326 -18.38 23.65 15.08
CA GLU A 326 -19.81 23.42 14.83
C GLU A 326 -20.32 22.04 15.29
N ASN A 327 -19.44 21.02 15.37
CA ASN A 327 -19.77 19.63 15.73
C ASN A 327 -19.02 19.16 16.99
N ILE A 328 -18.93 20.00 18.03
CA ILE A 328 -18.12 19.71 19.25
C ILE A 328 -18.56 18.41 19.96
N GLU A 329 -19.87 18.13 20.02
CA GLU A 329 -20.40 16.92 20.67
C GLU A 329 -20.02 15.62 19.95
N ASP A 330 -20.05 15.63 18.61
CA ASP A 330 -19.68 14.47 17.78
C ASP A 330 -18.17 14.24 17.80
N LEU A 331 -17.37 15.30 17.87
CA LEU A 331 -15.92 15.23 18.00
C LEU A 331 -15.51 14.71 19.38
N ALA A 332 -16.16 15.16 20.45
CA ALA A 332 -15.91 14.70 21.79
C ALA A 332 -16.25 13.21 21.96
N LYS A 333 -17.41 12.75 21.44
CA LYS A 333 -17.78 11.32 21.47
C LYS A 333 -16.79 10.43 20.73
N LYS A 334 -16.34 10.83 19.54
CA LYS A 334 -15.32 10.08 18.79
C LYS A 334 -13.98 10.01 19.53
N PHE A 335 -13.70 10.96 20.39
CA PHE A 335 -12.49 10.98 21.19
C PHE A 335 -12.60 10.11 22.43
N ASP A 336 -13.79 10.05 23.07
CA ASP A 336 -14.07 9.18 24.23
C ASP A 336 -14.09 7.68 23.85
N ASP A 337 -14.54 7.33 22.64
CA ASP A 337 -14.57 5.93 22.14
C ASP A 337 -13.17 5.39 21.74
N GLN A 338 -12.12 6.22 21.78
CA GLN A 338 -10.74 5.85 21.39
C GLN A 338 -9.77 5.72 22.58
N ILE A 339 -10.24 5.95 23.81
CA ILE A 339 -9.48 5.77 25.05
C ILE A 339 -9.95 4.49 25.75
#